data_dbb26acfe40ed83e7f836d84d5432f72
#
_entry.id   dbb26acfe40ed83e7f836d84d5432f72
#
_cell.length_a   1.000
_cell.length_b   1.000
_cell.length_c   1.000
_cell.angle_alpha   90.00
_cell.angle_beta   90.00
_cell.angle_gamma   90.00
#
_symmetry.space_group_name_H-M   'P 1'
#
loop_
_entity.id
_entity.type
_entity.pdbx_description
1 polymer ?
#
loop_
_entity_poly.entity_id
_entity_poly.type
_entity_poly.pdbx_seq_one_letter_code
_entity_poly.pdbx_strand_id
1 'polypeptide(L)'
;MPSMTINIHGCDGSFWPVHGEDAGSEGVWLGEDQVKGLFSVPGRTFWKSSQRQIGGTMKGLWYDPRDLSLGFHIVARRVRGGDQEDILSRFRQAFDFREDQWDHDSRLARIEVIAPSGSARFLDVQLYEMQDFDPGRDPLAMGHGNPVMPLRAGMPFYYEEPEITTWSTTGASGTGEIEVENPTDQPMLQKWIVTRGDWTLPDVSWEGPPYNRQPGVSKMTGRDDRDRKILLPSITALEGGATVDLDAMELMIRDAADTNLLGRMPVPGRFFEYCIPPKTQRQTLPVSVANAPAGGAMVQLVQPRWWSEPIGGQ
;
A
#
# COMPACT_ATOMS: atom_id res chain seq x y z
N MET A 1 7.81 -28.26 8.46
CA MET A 1 8.55 -27.07 8.01
C MET A 1 7.61 -25.90 8.17
N PRO A 2 8.07 -24.73 8.56
CA PRO A 2 7.19 -23.56 8.60
C PRO A 2 6.63 -23.31 7.20
N SER A 3 5.31 -23.23 7.09
CA SER A 3 4.59 -22.99 5.83
C SER A 3 4.09 -21.56 5.78
N MET A 4 3.82 -21.07 4.60
CA MET A 4 3.11 -19.80 4.40
C MET A 4 1.69 -19.93 4.99
N THR A 5 1.19 -18.87 5.62
CA THR A 5 -0.20 -18.80 6.09
C THR A 5 -0.95 -17.75 5.26
N ILE A 6 -2.20 -18.04 4.92
CA ILE A 6 -3.08 -17.09 4.22
C ILE A 6 -4.38 -16.99 5.00
N ASN A 7 -4.71 -15.76 5.37
CA ASN A 7 -5.95 -15.41 6.05
C ASN A 7 -6.77 -14.44 5.19
N ILE A 8 -8.07 -14.49 5.31
CA ILE A 8 -8.99 -13.50 4.73
C ILE A 8 -9.64 -12.75 5.90
N HIS A 9 -9.51 -11.45 5.89
CA HIS A 9 -10.26 -10.53 6.73
C HIS A 9 -11.43 -10.02 5.89
N GLY A 10 -12.65 -10.37 6.26
CA GLY A 10 -13.85 -9.97 5.53
C GLY A 10 -14.16 -8.48 5.72
N CYS A 11 -14.83 -7.89 4.74
CA CYS A 11 -15.33 -6.51 4.82
C CYS A 11 -16.37 -6.35 5.94
N ASP A 12 -17.03 -7.44 6.35
CA ASP A 12 -17.96 -7.56 7.47
C ASP A 12 -17.29 -7.75 8.85
N GLY A 13 -15.94 -7.72 8.89
CA GLY A 13 -15.14 -7.96 10.10
C GLY A 13 -14.93 -9.43 10.44
N SER A 14 -15.38 -10.36 9.60
CA SER A 14 -15.12 -11.80 9.76
C SER A 14 -13.64 -12.14 9.49
N PHE A 15 -13.19 -13.25 10.08
CA PHE A 15 -11.81 -13.73 9.93
C PHE A 15 -11.80 -15.20 9.50
N TRP A 16 -11.07 -15.52 8.44
CA TRP A 16 -11.05 -16.82 7.79
C TRP A 16 -9.61 -17.28 7.54
N PRO A 17 -9.05 -18.18 8.38
CA PRO A 17 -7.79 -18.84 8.08
C PRO A 17 -8.01 -19.91 7.02
N VAL A 18 -7.49 -19.66 5.81
CA VAL A 18 -7.78 -20.49 4.63
C VAL A 18 -6.59 -21.36 4.19
N HIS A 19 -5.37 -21.03 4.63
CA HIS A 19 -4.18 -21.82 4.34
C HIS A 19 -3.17 -21.71 5.49
N GLY A 20 -2.48 -22.79 5.82
CA GLY A 20 -1.52 -22.87 6.92
C GLY A 20 -2.01 -23.75 8.07
N GLU A 21 -1.47 -23.54 9.27
CA GLU A 21 -1.72 -24.41 10.44
C GLU A 21 -3.19 -24.39 10.89
N ASP A 22 -3.81 -23.19 10.91
CA ASP A 22 -5.19 -23.01 11.35
C ASP A 22 -6.21 -23.08 10.21
N ALA A 23 -5.77 -23.51 9.01
CA ALA A 23 -6.63 -23.57 7.84
C ALA A 23 -7.87 -24.44 8.09
N GLY A 24 -9.03 -23.87 7.80
CA GLY A 24 -10.31 -24.56 7.93
C GLY A 24 -10.90 -24.61 9.34
N SER A 25 -10.33 -23.90 10.32
CA SER A 25 -10.96 -23.77 11.64
C SER A 25 -12.38 -23.21 11.56
N GLU A 26 -12.65 -22.35 10.58
CA GLU A 26 -13.97 -21.80 10.24
C GLU A 26 -14.69 -22.58 9.11
N GLY A 27 -14.20 -23.76 8.73
CA GLY A 27 -14.79 -24.61 7.70
C GLY A 27 -14.45 -24.23 6.25
N VAL A 28 -13.50 -23.32 6.03
CA VAL A 28 -13.10 -22.83 4.71
C VAL A 28 -11.61 -23.07 4.47
N TRP A 29 -11.28 -23.67 3.32
CA TRP A 29 -9.90 -23.88 2.86
C TRP A 29 -9.69 -23.29 1.48
N LEU A 30 -8.51 -22.79 1.23
CA LEU A 30 -8.06 -22.43 -0.12
C LEU A 30 -7.91 -23.71 -0.96
N GLY A 31 -8.50 -23.72 -2.15
CA GLY A 31 -8.47 -24.88 -3.05
C GLY A 31 -7.11 -25.07 -3.70
N GLU A 32 -6.62 -26.31 -3.73
CA GLU A 32 -5.43 -26.68 -4.52
C GLU A 32 -5.69 -26.41 -6.01
N ASP A 33 -4.68 -25.89 -6.72
CA ASP A 33 -4.74 -25.57 -8.16
C ASP A 33 -5.82 -24.55 -8.56
N GLN A 34 -6.45 -23.87 -7.60
CA GLN A 34 -7.50 -22.87 -7.80
C GLN A 34 -7.09 -21.47 -7.38
N VAL A 35 -5.79 -21.19 -7.35
CA VAL A 35 -5.22 -19.90 -6.96
C VAL A 35 -4.57 -19.25 -8.17
N LYS A 36 -5.09 -18.09 -8.60
CA LYS A 36 -4.52 -17.29 -9.68
C LYS A 36 -4.37 -15.85 -9.22
N GLY A 37 -3.33 -15.17 -9.70
CA GLY A 37 -3.10 -13.75 -9.45
C GLY A 37 -2.51 -13.41 -8.07
N LEU A 38 -2.33 -14.37 -7.18
CA LEU A 38 -1.77 -14.13 -5.84
C LEU A 38 -0.28 -13.74 -5.91
N PHE A 39 0.47 -14.36 -6.78
CA PHE A 39 1.88 -14.05 -7.05
C PHE A 39 2.01 -13.24 -8.33
N SER A 40 3.14 -12.54 -8.46
CA SER A 40 3.53 -11.75 -9.63
C SER A 40 2.60 -10.57 -9.94
N VAL A 41 3.09 -9.37 -9.62
CA VAL A 41 2.36 -8.13 -9.89
C VAL A 41 2.06 -7.97 -11.39
N PRO A 42 0.86 -7.52 -11.79
CA PRO A 42 0.48 -7.37 -13.20
C PRO A 42 1.16 -6.16 -13.84
N GLY A 43 2.40 -6.37 -14.34
CA GLY A 43 3.17 -5.34 -15.02
C GLY A 43 2.95 -5.36 -16.53
N ARG A 44 2.69 -4.21 -17.12
CA ARG A 44 2.58 -4.01 -18.57
C ARG A 44 3.73 -3.15 -19.08
N THR A 45 4.51 -3.68 -20.00
CA THR A 45 5.62 -2.98 -20.64
C THR A 45 5.20 -2.37 -21.97
N PHE A 46 5.61 -1.14 -22.21
CA PHE A 46 5.38 -0.44 -23.47
C PHE A 46 6.68 -0.36 -24.28
N TRP A 47 6.64 -0.85 -25.52
CA TRP A 47 7.77 -0.91 -26.42
C TRP A 47 7.53 -0.08 -27.68
N LYS A 48 8.57 0.57 -28.18
CA LYS A 48 8.56 1.30 -29.43
C LYS A 48 9.69 0.81 -30.32
N SER A 49 9.38 0.56 -31.61
CA SER A 49 10.36 0.25 -32.65
C SER A 49 10.33 1.32 -33.74
N SER A 50 11.47 1.71 -34.24
CA SER A 50 11.60 2.53 -35.43
C SER A 50 11.81 1.67 -36.68
N GLN A 51 11.54 2.24 -37.87
CA GLN A 51 11.50 1.50 -39.14
C GLN A 51 12.80 0.73 -39.49
N ARG A 52 13.95 1.11 -38.93
CA ARG A 52 15.25 0.47 -39.15
C ARG A 52 15.86 -0.13 -37.89
N GLN A 53 15.10 -0.21 -36.80
CA GLN A 53 15.57 -0.76 -35.55
C GLN A 53 15.30 -2.27 -35.52
N ILE A 54 16.35 -3.05 -35.25
CA ILE A 54 16.20 -4.47 -34.93
C ILE A 54 15.72 -4.56 -33.49
N GLY A 55 14.54 -5.18 -33.29
CA GLY A 55 13.89 -5.26 -31.97
C GLY A 55 13.15 -3.97 -31.58
N GLY A 56 13.03 -3.72 -30.28
CA GLY A 56 12.29 -2.58 -29.72
C GLY A 56 13.04 -1.94 -28.55
N THR A 57 12.68 -0.70 -28.23
CA THR A 57 13.14 -0.01 -27.05
C THR A 57 11.99 0.12 -26.07
N MET A 58 12.19 -0.36 -24.83
CA MET A 58 11.21 -0.20 -23.74
C MET A 58 11.05 1.30 -23.43
N LYS A 59 9.82 1.77 -23.38
CA LYS A 59 9.46 3.17 -23.13
C LYS A 59 8.78 3.40 -21.80
N GLY A 60 8.20 2.36 -21.22
CA GLY A 60 7.52 2.48 -19.94
C GLY A 60 7.10 1.14 -19.37
N LEU A 61 6.81 1.18 -18.09
CA LEU A 61 6.21 0.11 -17.32
C LEU A 61 5.13 0.76 -16.47
N TRP A 62 3.96 0.16 -16.46
CA TRP A 62 2.92 0.46 -15.48
C TRP A 62 2.26 -0.81 -15.00
N TYR A 63 1.51 -0.67 -13.94
CA TYR A 63 0.85 -1.77 -13.29
C TYR A 63 -0.64 -1.60 -13.42
N ASP A 64 -1.29 -2.62 -13.96
CA ASP A 64 -2.75 -2.71 -14.01
C ASP A 64 -3.27 -3.14 -12.62
N PRO A 65 -4.55 -2.93 -12.28
CA PRO A 65 -5.17 -3.56 -11.12
C PRO A 65 -4.92 -5.08 -11.12
N ARG A 66 -4.74 -5.66 -9.95
CA ARG A 66 -4.45 -7.09 -9.83
C ARG A 66 -5.74 -7.90 -9.80
N ASP A 67 -5.93 -8.76 -10.78
CA ASP A 67 -7.03 -9.70 -10.84
C ASP A 67 -6.63 -11.02 -10.19
N LEU A 68 -7.49 -11.50 -9.27
CA LEU A 68 -7.30 -12.75 -8.58
C LEU A 68 -8.51 -13.66 -8.82
N SER A 69 -8.26 -14.94 -8.93
CA SER A 69 -9.32 -15.96 -8.91
C SER A 69 -8.94 -17.00 -7.86
N LEU A 70 -9.71 -17.01 -6.76
CA LEU A 70 -9.43 -17.86 -5.62
C LEU A 70 -10.60 -18.84 -5.42
N GLY A 71 -10.34 -20.14 -5.55
CA GLY A 71 -11.31 -21.18 -5.22
C GLY A 71 -11.17 -21.63 -3.78
N PHE A 72 -12.30 -21.88 -3.14
CA PHE A 72 -12.36 -22.29 -1.75
C PHE A 72 -13.16 -23.56 -1.58
N HIS A 73 -12.74 -24.44 -0.67
CA HIS A 73 -13.52 -25.57 -0.23
C HIS A 73 -14.22 -25.21 1.09
N ILE A 74 -15.54 -25.33 1.13
CA ILE A 74 -16.36 -25.06 2.31
C ILE A 74 -16.96 -26.38 2.79
N VAL A 75 -16.62 -26.79 4.03
CA VAL A 75 -17.02 -28.09 4.59
C VAL A 75 -17.43 -27.92 6.04
N ALA A 76 -18.71 -27.63 6.27
CA ALA A 76 -19.26 -27.36 7.60
C ALA A 76 -19.08 -28.49 8.62
N ARG A 77 -19.13 -29.74 8.20
CA ARG A 77 -18.94 -30.92 9.09
C ARG A 77 -17.58 -30.94 9.82
N ARG A 78 -16.64 -30.13 9.39
CA ARG A 78 -15.33 -29.97 10.06
C ARG A 78 -15.40 -29.00 11.24
N VAL A 79 -16.42 -28.15 11.28
CA VAL A 79 -16.63 -27.16 12.35
C VAL A 79 -17.65 -27.75 13.33
N ARG A 80 -17.35 -27.74 14.63
CA ARG A 80 -18.25 -28.24 15.65
C ARG A 80 -19.56 -27.44 15.68
N GLY A 81 -20.68 -28.08 15.32
CA GLY A 81 -21.98 -27.42 15.21
C GLY A 81 -22.14 -26.53 13.99
N GLY A 82 -21.20 -26.64 12.99
CA GLY A 82 -21.27 -25.86 11.77
C GLY A 82 -22.42 -26.28 10.86
N ASP A 83 -23.09 -25.30 10.27
CA ASP A 83 -24.09 -25.45 9.23
C ASP A 83 -23.54 -25.03 7.88
N GLN A 84 -23.77 -25.85 6.84
CA GLN A 84 -23.22 -25.62 5.52
C GLN A 84 -23.78 -24.34 4.87
N GLU A 85 -25.06 -24.09 5.05
CA GLU A 85 -25.72 -22.88 4.51
C GLU A 85 -25.17 -21.62 5.19
N ASP A 86 -25.06 -21.64 6.52
CA ASP A 86 -24.56 -20.52 7.31
C ASP A 86 -23.13 -20.19 6.95
N ILE A 87 -22.21 -21.16 6.92
CA ILE A 87 -20.80 -20.91 6.59
C ILE A 87 -20.66 -20.41 5.15
N LEU A 88 -21.38 -21.00 4.19
CA LEU A 88 -21.36 -20.57 2.79
C LEU A 88 -21.87 -19.13 2.65
N SER A 89 -22.94 -18.80 3.36
CA SER A 89 -23.52 -17.44 3.34
C SER A 89 -22.56 -16.40 3.96
N ARG A 90 -22.06 -16.65 5.16
CA ARG A 90 -21.11 -15.75 5.84
C ARG A 90 -19.82 -15.55 5.06
N PHE A 91 -19.26 -16.63 4.49
CA PHE A 91 -18.05 -16.51 3.70
C PHE A 91 -18.24 -15.65 2.44
N ARG A 92 -19.41 -15.70 1.81
CA ARG A 92 -19.73 -14.81 0.69
C ARG A 92 -19.88 -13.36 1.11
N GLN A 93 -20.43 -13.10 2.29
CA GLN A 93 -20.59 -11.75 2.85
C GLN A 93 -19.26 -11.12 3.27
N ALA A 94 -18.19 -11.93 3.43
CA ALA A 94 -16.86 -11.43 3.68
C ALA A 94 -16.28 -10.59 2.51
N PHE A 95 -16.93 -10.64 1.33
CA PHE A 95 -16.50 -9.90 0.14
C PHE A 95 -17.64 -9.07 -0.43
N ASP A 96 -17.33 -7.81 -0.79
CA ASP A 96 -18.27 -6.92 -1.48
C ASP A 96 -17.62 -6.33 -2.73
N PHE A 97 -18.42 -5.71 -3.58
CA PHE A 97 -17.99 -4.98 -4.79
C PHE A 97 -17.41 -3.61 -4.47
N ARG A 98 -17.70 -3.07 -3.30
CA ARG A 98 -17.29 -1.74 -2.86
C ARG A 98 -17.33 -1.61 -1.35
N GLU A 99 -16.70 -0.58 -0.83
CA GLU A 99 -16.93 -0.14 0.54
C GLU A 99 -18.38 0.35 0.73
N ASP A 100 -18.94 0.11 1.91
CA ASP A 100 -20.25 0.67 2.25
C ASP A 100 -20.14 2.18 2.43
N GLN A 101 -20.80 2.92 1.55
CA GLN A 101 -20.81 4.39 1.58
C GLN A 101 -21.53 5.01 2.79
N TRP A 102 -22.30 4.20 3.50
CA TRP A 102 -23.07 4.63 4.67
C TRP A 102 -22.39 4.31 6.01
N ASP A 103 -21.36 3.46 5.96
CA ASP A 103 -20.55 3.10 7.11
C ASP A 103 -19.16 3.76 6.99
N HIS A 104 -18.89 4.71 7.88
CA HIS A 104 -17.61 5.41 7.94
C HIS A 104 -16.42 4.47 8.21
N ASP A 105 -16.67 3.36 8.88
CA ASP A 105 -15.65 2.36 9.21
C ASP A 105 -15.59 1.20 8.22
N SER A 106 -16.35 1.30 7.11
CA SER A 106 -16.35 0.31 6.05
C SER A 106 -14.95 0.07 5.49
N ARG A 107 -14.66 -1.18 5.18
CA ARG A 107 -13.37 -1.62 4.65
C ARG A 107 -13.57 -2.62 3.54
N LEU A 108 -12.62 -2.67 2.61
CA LEU A 108 -12.52 -3.78 1.67
C LEU A 108 -12.14 -5.08 2.39
N ALA A 109 -12.43 -6.21 1.77
CA ALA A 109 -11.86 -7.47 2.22
C ALA A 109 -10.34 -7.44 2.04
N ARG A 110 -9.61 -8.11 2.91
CA ARG A 110 -8.14 -8.10 2.93
C ARG A 110 -7.58 -9.51 2.93
N ILE A 111 -6.66 -9.77 2.04
CA ILE A 111 -5.85 -10.98 2.05
C ILE A 111 -4.59 -10.70 2.84
N GLU A 112 -4.36 -11.46 3.90
CA GLU A 112 -3.12 -11.46 4.66
C GLU A 112 -2.29 -12.67 4.28
N VAL A 113 -1.04 -12.45 3.93
CA VAL A 113 -0.08 -13.52 3.65
C VAL A 113 1.07 -13.41 4.63
N ILE A 114 1.24 -14.42 5.47
CA ILE A 114 2.32 -14.50 6.46
C ILE A 114 3.39 -15.46 5.94
N ALA A 115 4.57 -14.92 5.74
CA ALA A 115 5.73 -15.71 5.32
C ALA A 115 6.23 -16.61 6.46
N PRO A 116 6.99 -17.68 6.15
CA PRO A 116 7.65 -18.50 7.17
C PRO A 116 8.61 -17.74 8.09
N SER A 117 9.09 -16.58 7.66
CA SER A 117 9.90 -15.65 8.47
C SER A 117 9.09 -14.88 9.53
N GLY A 118 7.76 -14.92 9.45
CA GLY A 118 6.83 -14.17 10.31
C GLY A 118 6.43 -12.80 9.77
N SER A 119 6.98 -12.35 8.63
CA SER A 119 6.52 -11.10 8.01
C SER A 119 5.13 -11.28 7.40
N ALA A 120 4.23 -10.35 7.68
CA ALA A 120 2.87 -10.31 7.16
C ALA A 120 2.75 -9.22 6.10
N ARG A 121 2.13 -9.54 4.96
CA ARG A 121 1.78 -8.62 3.89
C ARG A 121 0.31 -8.68 3.58
N PHE A 122 -0.25 -7.55 3.25
CA PHE A 122 -1.67 -7.35 3.05
C PHE A 122 -1.98 -6.93 1.62
N LEU A 123 -3.13 -7.34 1.13
CA LEU A 123 -3.67 -6.93 -0.17
C LEU A 123 -5.17 -6.69 -0.02
N ASP A 124 -5.62 -5.46 -0.18
CA ASP A 124 -7.04 -5.13 -0.13
C ASP A 124 -7.70 -5.49 -1.46
N VAL A 125 -8.84 -6.19 -1.39
CA VAL A 125 -9.52 -6.77 -2.54
C VAL A 125 -11.03 -6.55 -2.46
N GLN A 126 -11.65 -6.51 -3.63
CA GLN A 126 -13.12 -6.45 -3.78
C GLN A 126 -13.58 -7.44 -4.83
N LEU A 127 -14.86 -7.80 -4.84
CA LEU A 127 -15.44 -8.57 -5.92
C LEU A 127 -15.32 -7.78 -7.24
N TYR A 128 -14.94 -8.48 -8.30
CA TYR A 128 -14.76 -7.90 -9.63
C TYR A 128 -15.90 -8.28 -10.57
N GLU A 129 -16.33 -9.53 -10.50
CA GLU A 129 -17.39 -10.11 -11.32
C GLU A 129 -18.35 -10.91 -10.43
N MET A 130 -19.51 -11.25 -10.99
CA MET A 130 -20.42 -12.17 -10.34
C MET A 130 -19.74 -13.53 -10.19
N GLN A 131 -19.98 -14.16 -9.05
CA GLN A 131 -19.52 -15.52 -8.83
C GLN A 131 -20.29 -16.46 -9.75
N ASP A 132 -19.58 -17.21 -10.56
CA ASP A 132 -20.17 -18.36 -11.24
C ASP A 132 -20.50 -19.45 -10.20
N PHE A 133 -21.77 -19.77 -10.13
CA PHE A 133 -22.25 -20.89 -9.34
C PHE A 133 -22.95 -21.87 -10.26
N ASP A 134 -22.20 -22.85 -10.73
CA ASP A 134 -22.75 -24.01 -11.43
C ASP A 134 -22.61 -25.25 -10.54
N PRO A 135 -23.57 -25.46 -9.63
CA PRO A 135 -23.57 -26.66 -8.78
C PRO A 135 -24.05 -27.86 -9.60
N GLY A 136 -23.12 -28.56 -10.26
CA GLY A 136 -23.48 -29.88 -10.80
C GLY A 136 -24.08 -30.82 -9.75
N ARG A 137 -23.96 -30.44 -8.48
CA ARG A 137 -24.58 -31.09 -7.30
C ARG A 137 -24.94 -30.05 -6.26
N ASP A 138 -26.03 -30.26 -5.53
CA ASP A 138 -26.44 -29.38 -4.44
C ASP A 138 -25.40 -29.39 -3.30
N PRO A 139 -24.76 -28.24 -3.02
CA PRO A 139 -23.70 -28.12 -2.01
C PRO A 139 -24.23 -28.34 -0.59
N LEU A 140 -25.54 -28.07 -0.32
CA LEU A 140 -26.16 -28.28 0.98
C LEU A 140 -26.35 -29.75 1.19
N ALA A 141 -26.88 -30.47 0.20
CA ALA A 141 -27.06 -31.92 0.27
C ALA A 141 -25.74 -32.70 0.37
N MET A 142 -24.70 -32.18 -0.26
CA MET A 142 -23.35 -32.79 -0.24
C MET A 142 -22.54 -32.39 1.00
N GLY A 143 -22.92 -31.33 1.71
CA GLY A 143 -22.12 -30.75 2.81
C GLY A 143 -20.73 -30.28 2.36
N HIS A 144 -20.61 -29.87 1.08
CA HIS A 144 -19.39 -29.39 0.49
C HIS A 144 -19.71 -28.36 -0.60
N GLY A 145 -19.14 -27.18 -0.49
CA GLY A 145 -19.18 -26.12 -1.51
C GLY A 145 -17.78 -25.82 -2.05
N ASN A 146 -17.70 -25.37 -3.30
CA ASN A 146 -16.46 -24.93 -3.91
C ASN A 146 -16.69 -23.62 -4.69
N PRO A 147 -16.96 -22.49 -4.01
CA PRO A 147 -17.07 -21.20 -4.67
C PRO A 147 -15.71 -20.73 -5.18
N VAL A 148 -15.70 -20.11 -6.36
CA VAL A 148 -14.55 -19.38 -6.89
C VAL A 148 -14.86 -17.89 -6.80
N MET A 149 -13.99 -17.16 -6.11
CA MET A 149 -14.11 -15.72 -5.91
C MET A 149 -13.28 -14.96 -6.94
N PRO A 150 -13.91 -14.26 -7.89
CA PRO A 150 -13.22 -13.33 -8.79
C PRO A 150 -13.01 -12.00 -8.06
N LEU A 151 -11.77 -11.74 -7.66
CA LEU A 151 -11.41 -10.58 -6.87
C LEU A 151 -10.50 -9.63 -7.67
N ARG A 152 -10.54 -8.36 -7.32
CA ARG A 152 -9.64 -7.34 -7.87
C ARG A 152 -9.09 -6.48 -6.76
N ALA A 153 -7.76 -6.27 -6.78
CA ALA A 153 -7.08 -5.26 -5.99
C ALA A 153 -6.82 -4.03 -6.86
N GLY A 154 -7.37 -2.89 -6.49
CA GLY A 154 -7.14 -1.62 -7.19
C GLY A 154 -5.66 -1.19 -7.09
N MET A 155 -5.08 -1.28 -5.90
CA MET A 155 -3.63 -1.19 -5.67
C MET A 155 -3.03 -2.58 -5.86
N PRO A 156 -2.20 -2.82 -6.90
CA PRO A 156 -1.73 -4.17 -7.23
C PRO A 156 -0.60 -4.70 -6.34
N PHE A 157 -0.05 -3.86 -5.47
CA PHE A 157 1.05 -4.19 -4.58
C PHE A 157 0.55 -4.66 -3.22
N TYR A 158 1.27 -5.62 -2.65
CA TYR A 158 1.14 -5.95 -1.25
C TYR A 158 1.73 -4.82 -0.40
N TYR A 159 1.19 -4.61 0.77
CA TYR A 159 1.72 -3.63 1.70
C TYR A 159 1.96 -4.24 3.09
N GLU A 160 2.84 -3.62 3.83
CA GLU A 160 3.07 -3.83 5.25
C GLU A 160 2.65 -2.57 6.00
N GLU A 161 2.55 -2.64 7.33
CA GLU A 161 2.34 -1.44 8.13
C GLU A 161 3.44 -0.41 7.83
N PRO A 162 3.06 0.86 7.65
CA PRO A 162 4.04 1.90 7.33
C PRO A 162 4.98 2.16 8.50
N GLU A 163 6.25 2.38 8.20
CA GLU A 163 7.19 2.92 9.17
C GLU A 163 6.90 4.41 9.40
N ILE A 164 6.86 4.85 10.66
CA ILE A 164 6.66 6.26 11.00
C ILE A 164 7.85 6.75 11.79
N THR A 165 8.60 7.70 11.23
CA THR A 165 9.67 8.39 11.92
C THR A 165 9.25 9.82 12.27
N THR A 166 9.72 10.32 13.41
CA THR A 166 9.26 11.61 13.95
C THR A 166 10.45 12.45 14.39
N TRP A 167 10.40 13.73 14.03
CA TRP A 167 11.27 14.74 14.60
C TRP A 167 10.45 15.87 15.22
N SER A 168 10.92 16.43 16.33
CA SER A 168 10.25 17.53 17.03
C SER A 168 11.21 18.53 17.65
N THR A 169 10.73 19.73 17.88
CA THR A 169 11.43 20.79 18.62
C THR A 169 10.47 21.49 19.59
N THR A 170 10.97 21.94 20.71
CA THR A 170 10.23 22.78 21.66
C THR A 170 10.45 24.28 21.44
N GLY A 171 11.41 24.63 20.57
CA GLY A 171 11.73 26.02 20.23
C GLY A 171 10.80 26.61 19.15
N ALA A 172 10.83 27.93 19.01
CA ALA A 172 10.15 28.64 17.93
C ALA A 172 10.77 28.36 16.53
N SER A 173 11.96 27.81 16.49
CA SER A 173 12.65 27.33 15.28
C SER A 173 13.54 26.16 15.65
N GLY A 174 13.81 25.30 14.65
CA GLY A 174 14.69 24.17 14.83
C GLY A 174 15.11 23.56 13.52
N THR A 175 16.25 22.87 13.54
CA THR A 175 16.74 22.03 12.46
C THR A 175 17.08 20.66 13.02
N GLY A 176 16.88 19.62 12.25
CA GLY A 176 17.20 18.27 12.66
C GLY A 176 17.22 17.32 11.47
N GLU A 177 17.28 16.05 11.78
CA GLU A 177 17.32 14.98 10.81
C GLU A 177 16.21 13.98 11.10
N ILE A 178 15.63 13.40 10.07
CA ILE A 178 14.62 12.36 10.14
C ILE A 178 15.11 11.12 9.40
N GLU A 179 14.92 9.95 10.00
CA GLU A 179 15.33 8.70 9.39
C GLU A 179 14.43 8.29 8.24
N VAL A 180 15.03 7.79 7.18
CA VAL A 180 14.37 7.26 5.99
C VAL A 180 15.00 5.95 5.56
N GLU A 181 14.14 5.00 5.15
CA GLU A 181 14.55 3.72 4.61
C GLU A 181 13.46 3.18 3.68
N ASN A 182 13.85 2.59 2.57
CA ASN A 182 12.92 1.83 1.74
C ASN A 182 13.50 0.44 1.43
N PRO A 183 13.23 -0.58 2.26
CA PRO A 183 13.71 -1.93 2.02
C PRO A 183 12.96 -2.65 0.90
N THR A 184 11.83 -2.10 0.43
CA THR A 184 10.92 -2.76 -0.50
C THR A 184 11.46 -2.78 -1.93
N ASP A 185 10.78 -3.48 -2.82
CA ASP A 185 11.09 -3.54 -4.25
C ASP A 185 10.30 -2.51 -5.09
N GLN A 186 9.45 -1.69 -4.43
CA GLN A 186 8.69 -0.63 -5.08
C GLN A 186 9.16 0.76 -4.64
N PRO A 187 9.03 1.79 -5.51
CA PRO A 187 9.23 3.18 -5.11
C PRO A 187 8.26 3.55 -3.99
N MET A 188 8.75 4.24 -2.97
CA MET A 188 7.94 4.70 -1.86
C MET A 188 7.44 6.12 -2.13
N LEU A 189 6.12 6.30 -2.13
CA LEU A 189 5.46 7.59 -2.15
C LEU A 189 5.26 8.03 -0.69
N GLN A 190 6.26 8.71 -0.16
CA GLN A 190 6.30 9.10 1.24
C GLN A 190 5.26 10.20 1.55
N LYS A 191 4.77 10.20 2.79
CA LYS A 191 3.89 11.26 3.30
C LYS A 191 4.58 12.01 4.44
N TRP A 192 4.37 13.33 4.46
CA TRP A 192 4.81 14.17 5.55
C TRP A 192 3.61 14.73 6.29
N ILE A 193 3.59 14.61 7.59
CA ILE A 193 2.58 15.20 8.45
C ILE A 193 3.28 16.24 9.32
N VAL A 194 2.88 17.49 9.20
CA VAL A 194 3.51 18.60 9.92
C VAL A 194 2.50 19.35 10.79
N THR A 195 2.95 19.76 11.96
CA THR A 195 2.20 20.69 12.80
C THR A 195 2.39 22.14 12.32
N ARG A 196 1.82 23.10 13.05
CA ARG A 196 1.92 24.54 12.74
C ARG A 196 3.38 25.00 12.70
N GLY A 197 3.69 25.90 11.77
CA GLY A 197 5.01 26.49 11.55
C GLY A 197 5.33 26.66 10.08
N ASP A 198 6.50 27.20 9.78
CA ASP A 198 7.04 27.36 8.43
C ASP A 198 8.06 26.25 8.19
N TRP A 199 7.62 25.21 7.51
CA TRP A 199 8.40 23.98 7.30
C TRP A 199 9.20 24.02 6.03
N THR A 200 10.44 23.52 6.11
CA THR A 200 11.27 23.20 4.95
C THR A 200 11.60 21.70 4.99
N LEU A 201 11.14 20.98 3.98
CA LEU A 201 11.27 19.53 3.86
C LEU A 201 12.20 19.14 2.70
N PRO A 202 12.90 18.01 2.79
CA PRO A 202 13.78 17.52 1.73
C PRO A 202 12.97 16.94 0.55
N ASP A 203 13.45 17.17 -0.67
CA ASP A 203 12.97 16.56 -1.90
C ASP A 203 14.15 16.23 -2.79
N VAL A 204 15.00 15.33 -2.33
CA VAL A 204 16.31 15.06 -2.91
C VAL A 204 16.24 14.06 -4.06
N SER A 205 17.07 14.25 -5.10
CA SER A 205 17.32 13.22 -6.09
C SER A 205 18.16 12.08 -5.50
N TRP A 206 18.02 10.88 -6.07
CA TRP A 206 18.66 9.67 -5.59
C TRP A 206 19.49 9.00 -6.68
N GLU A 207 20.67 8.52 -6.32
CA GLU A 207 21.59 7.80 -7.21
C GLU A 207 22.13 6.53 -6.56
N GLY A 208 22.97 5.83 -7.30
CA GLY A 208 23.66 4.63 -6.83
C GLY A 208 22.88 3.33 -7.08
N PRO A 209 23.51 2.19 -6.83
CA PRO A 209 22.88 0.90 -6.87
C PRO A 209 21.86 0.74 -5.74
N PRO A 210 20.90 -0.22 -5.83
CA PRO A 210 19.83 -0.39 -4.84
C PRO A 210 20.32 -0.52 -3.39
N TYR A 211 21.46 -1.17 -3.18
CA TYR A 211 22.06 -1.37 -1.85
C TYR A 211 22.85 -0.15 -1.34
N ASN A 212 22.98 0.92 -2.13
CA ASN A 212 23.72 2.13 -1.79
C ASN A 212 23.05 3.40 -2.34
N ARG A 213 21.74 3.47 -2.22
CA ARG A 213 20.97 4.67 -2.62
C ARG A 213 21.30 5.84 -1.69
N GLN A 214 21.77 6.93 -2.24
CA GLN A 214 22.09 8.16 -1.52
C GLN A 214 21.67 9.40 -2.34
N PRO A 215 21.46 10.56 -1.72
CA PRO A 215 21.17 11.78 -2.45
C PRO A 215 22.25 12.13 -3.50
N GLY A 216 21.83 12.47 -4.69
CA GLY A 216 22.73 12.78 -5.79
C GLY A 216 22.02 13.12 -7.09
N VAL A 217 22.62 12.80 -8.22
CA VAL A 217 22.03 13.01 -9.54
C VAL A 217 21.05 11.89 -9.86
N SER A 218 19.79 12.25 -10.07
CA SER A 218 18.78 11.28 -10.52
C SER A 218 19.02 10.90 -11.98
N LYS A 219 19.14 9.60 -12.25
CA LYS A 219 19.18 9.08 -13.62
C LYS A 219 17.89 9.34 -14.40
N MET A 220 16.77 9.49 -13.71
CA MET A 220 15.47 9.73 -14.35
C MET A 220 15.35 11.16 -14.90
N THR A 221 15.83 12.14 -14.17
CA THR A 221 15.73 13.56 -14.55
C THR A 221 17.02 14.16 -15.09
N GLY A 222 18.16 13.54 -14.79
CA GLY A 222 19.48 14.06 -15.14
C GLY A 222 19.86 15.36 -14.41
N ARG A 223 19.08 15.78 -13.40
CA ARG A 223 19.35 16.98 -12.58
C ARG A 223 20.03 16.57 -11.28
N ASP A 224 20.93 17.43 -10.82
CA ASP A 224 21.53 17.34 -9.49
C ASP A 224 20.67 18.12 -8.50
N ASP A 225 19.78 17.42 -7.84
CA ASP A 225 18.89 17.95 -6.82
C ASP A 225 19.18 17.30 -5.43
N ARG A 226 20.46 16.99 -5.16
CA ARG A 226 20.87 16.36 -3.88
C ARG A 226 20.53 17.19 -2.65
N ASP A 227 20.54 18.52 -2.79
CA ASP A 227 20.26 19.47 -1.73
C ASP A 227 18.91 20.16 -1.89
N ARG A 228 18.03 19.60 -2.76
CA ARG A 228 16.73 20.20 -3.03
C ARG A 228 15.86 20.17 -1.78
N LYS A 229 15.23 21.31 -1.50
CA LYS A 229 14.32 21.50 -0.37
C LYS A 229 13.05 22.21 -0.84
N ILE A 230 11.96 21.87 -0.24
CA ILE A 230 10.64 22.47 -0.49
C ILE A 230 10.22 23.24 0.76
N LEU A 231 10.01 24.53 0.59
CA LEU A 231 9.40 25.38 1.61
C LEU A 231 7.88 25.27 1.48
N LEU A 232 7.23 24.80 2.54
CA LEU A 232 5.76 24.71 2.60
C LEU A 232 5.12 26.09 2.81
N PRO A 233 3.85 26.28 2.49
CA PRO A 233 3.07 27.42 2.96
C PRO A 233 3.12 27.51 4.49
N SER A 234 3.05 28.71 5.04
CA SER A 234 2.93 28.88 6.49
C SER A 234 1.68 28.19 7.01
N ILE A 235 1.88 27.26 7.94
CA ILE A 235 0.80 26.51 8.58
C ILE A 235 0.48 27.18 9.92
N THR A 236 -0.66 27.85 9.97
CA THR A 236 -1.11 28.64 11.13
C THR A 236 -2.10 27.84 11.99
N ALA A 237 -2.67 28.51 12.99
CA ALA A 237 -3.72 27.92 13.80
C ALA A 237 -5.01 27.64 13.00
N LEU A 238 -5.21 28.33 11.89
CA LEU A 238 -6.37 28.14 11.04
C LEU A 238 -6.30 26.79 10.30
N GLU A 239 -5.12 26.46 9.77
CA GLU A 239 -4.88 25.20 9.08
C GLU A 239 -4.73 24.02 10.05
N GLY A 240 -4.30 24.24 11.29
CA GLY A 240 -4.15 23.23 12.34
C GLY A 240 -2.96 22.29 12.19
N GLY A 241 -2.58 21.99 10.97
CA GLY A 241 -1.49 21.12 10.51
C GLY A 241 -1.56 20.97 9.01
N ALA A 242 -0.62 20.25 8.42
CA ALA A 242 -0.69 19.91 6.99
C ALA A 242 -0.14 18.51 6.70
N THR A 243 -0.69 17.90 5.67
CA THR A 243 -0.22 16.65 5.10
C THR A 243 0.32 16.93 3.70
N VAL A 244 1.54 16.45 3.44
CA VAL A 244 2.11 16.34 2.09
C VAL A 244 2.02 14.88 1.68
N ASP A 245 1.35 14.59 0.58
CA ASP A 245 1.17 13.25 0.04
C ASP A 245 1.69 13.20 -1.39
N LEU A 246 2.55 12.24 -1.69
CA LEU A 246 3.11 12.07 -3.03
C LEU A 246 2.28 11.12 -3.89
N ASP A 247 1.20 10.57 -3.37
CA ASP A 247 0.26 9.79 -4.18
C ASP A 247 -0.42 10.72 -5.19
N ALA A 248 -0.37 10.35 -6.47
CA ALA A 248 -0.96 11.15 -7.54
C ALA A 248 -2.50 11.25 -7.49
N MET A 249 -3.16 10.37 -6.74
CA MET A 249 -4.61 10.38 -6.52
C MET A 249 -5.03 11.29 -5.36
N GLU A 250 -4.06 11.80 -4.59
CA GLU A 250 -4.28 12.65 -3.43
C GLU A 250 -3.91 14.11 -3.72
N LEU A 251 -4.44 15.01 -2.90
CA LEU A 251 -3.98 16.40 -2.91
C LEU A 251 -2.56 16.46 -2.32
N MET A 252 -1.61 16.90 -3.13
CA MET A 252 -0.18 16.91 -2.74
C MET A 252 0.05 17.64 -1.42
N ILE A 253 -0.64 18.74 -1.14
CA ILE A 253 -0.55 19.47 0.13
C ILE A 253 -1.95 19.89 0.57
N ARG A 254 -2.36 19.41 1.73
CA ARG A 254 -3.66 19.73 2.33
C ARG A 254 -3.50 20.06 3.81
N ASP A 255 -4.39 20.90 4.32
CA ASP A 255 -4.47 21.18 5.76
C ASP A 255 -5.28 20.12 6.53
N ALA A 256 -5.44 20.30 7.84
CA ALA A 256 -6.21 19.39 8.68
C ALA A 256 -7.71 19.33 8.34
N ALA A 257 -8.22 20.26 7.54
CA ALA A 257 -9.60 20.31 7.05
C ALA A 257 -9.72 19.87 5.58
N ASP A 258 -8.69 19.21 5.04
CA ASP A 258 -8.58 18.78 3.63
C ASP A 258 -8.61 19.93 2.60
N THR A 259 -8.29 21.15 3.02
CA THR A 259 -8.17 22.29 2.09
C THR A 259 -6.86 22.21 1.32
N ASN A 260 -6.94 22.34 0.00
CA ASN A 260 -5.77 22.34 -0.87
C ASN A 260 -4.88 23.58 -0.65
N LEU A 261 -3.66 23.37 -0.20
CA LEU A 261 -2.68 24.43 0.04
C LEU A 261 -1.69 24.66 -1.12
N LEU A 262 -1.77 23.86 -2.19
CA LEU A 262 -0.80 23.89 -3.29
C LEU A 262 -0.70 25.27 -3.96
N GLY A 263 -1.81 25.99 -4.07
CA GLY A 263 -1.84 27.37 -4.61
C GLY A 263 -1.15 28.41 -3.75
N ARG A 264 -0.80 28.07 -2.50
CA ARG A 264 -0.13 28.98 -1.54
C ARG A 264 1.37 28.70 -1.40
N MET A 265 1.95 27.85 -2.26
CA MET A 265 3.38 27.54 -2.23
C MET A 265 4.22 28.82 -2.33
N PRO A 266 5.18 29.06 -1.40
CA PRO A 266 5.98 30.28 -1.38
C PRO A 266 6.84 30.46 -2.64
N VAL A 267 7.25 29.34 -3.26
CA VAL A 267 7.99 29.36 -4.53
C VAL A 267 7.09 28.74 -5.61
N PRO A 268 6.48 29.57 -6.49
CA PRO A 268 5.60 29.08 -7.55
C PRO A 268 6.27 28.02 -8.44
N GLY A 269 5.54 26.93 -8.73
CA GLY A 269 6.03 25.85 -9.59
C GLY A 269 7.07 24.94 -8.93
N ARG A 270 7.37 25.10 -7.66
CA ARG A 270 8.29 24.23 -6.93
C ARG A 270 7.51 23.24 -6.06
N PHE A 271 7.34 22.04 -6.57
CA PHE A 271 6.58 20.96 -5.94
C PHE A 271 7.50 19.78 -5.61
N PHE A 272 7.00 18.81 -4.83
CA PHE A 272 7.72 17.55 -4.63
C PHE A 272 7.76 16.76 -5.94
N GLU A 273 8.93 16.23 -6.28
CA GLU A 273 9.17 15.50 -7.53
C GLU A 273 9.76 14.11 -7.30
N TYR A 274 10.37 13.86 -6.15
CA TYR A 274 11.14 12.65 -5.92
C TYR A 274 10.46 11.73 -4.90
N CYS A 275 10.16 10.51 -5.34
CA CYS A 275 9.86 9.39 -4.45
C CYS A 275 11.18 8.78 -3.92
N ILE A 276 11.09 8.00 -2.85
CA ILE A 276 12.24 7.27 -2.31
C ILE A 276 12.39 5.95 -3.06
N PRO A 277 13.51 5.71 -3.76
CA PRO A 277 13.68 4.52 -4.60
C PRO A 277 13.63 3.22 -3.80
N PRO A 278 13.31 2.09 -4.47
CA PRO A 278 13.41 0.78 -3.85
C PRO A 278 14.83 0.47 -3.37
N LYS A 279 14.94 -0.32 -2.31
CA LYS A 279 16.23 -0.74 -1.74
C LYS A 279 17.13 0.43 -1.30
N THR A 280 16.51 1.53 -0.83
CA THR A 280 17.23 2.64 -0.20
C THR A 280 17.61 2.24 1.23
N GLN A 281 18.91 2.29 1.52
CA GLN A 281 19.44 1.98 2.85
C GLN A 281 19.03 3.06 3.86
N ARG A 282 18.96 2.68 5.14
CA ARG A 282 18.67 3.59 6.25
C ARG A 282 19.66 4.74 6.29
N GLN A 283 19.14 5.95 6.31
CA GLN A 283 19.89 7.18 6.36
C GLN A 283 19.02 8.32 6.89
N THR A 284 19.57 9.53 7.01
CA THR A 284 18.84 10.68 7.52
C THR A 284 18.66 11.76 6.44
N LEU A 285 17.55 12.47 6.52
CA LEU A 285 17.23 13.63 5.68
C LEU A 285 17.04 14.88 6.56
N PRO A 286 17.52 16.06 6.13
CA PRO A 286 17.40 17.27 6.92
C PRO A 286 15.99 17.84 6.88
N VAL A 287 15.48 18.22 8.03
CA VAL A 287 14.21 18.93 8.20
C VAL A 287 14.40 20.20 9.00
N SER A 288 13.60 21.22 8.75
CA SER A 288 13.65 22.44 9.55
C SER A 288 12.29 23.12 9.66
N VAL A 289 12.11 23.84 10.75
CA VAL A 289 10.93 24.65 11.02
C VAL A 289 11.32 26.02 11.55
N ALA A 290 10.59 27.04 11.17
CA ALA A 290 10.60 28.38 11.74
C ALA A 290 9.19 28.78 12.15
N ASN A 291 9.09 29.82 12.97
CA ASN A 291 7.80 30.37 13.44
C ASN A 291 6.86 29.31 14.07
N ALA A 292 7.45 28.31 14.73
CA ALA A 292 6.68 27.31 15.48
C ALA A 292 5.98 27.97 16.68
N PRO A 293 4.78 27.49 17.07
CA PRO A 293 4.06 28.02 18.23
C PRO A 293 4.80 27.75 19.54
N ALA A 294 4.39 28.48 20.60
CA ALA A 294 4.81 28.15 21.95
C ALA A 294 4.40 26.69 22.27
N GLY A 295 5.35 25.86 22.63
CA GLY A 295 5.15 24.41 22.78
C GLY A 295 5.80 23.58 21.67
N GLY A 296 6.33 24.25 20.64
CA GLY A 296 7.14 23.61 19.59
C GLY A 296 6.37 23.14 18.38
N ALA A 297 7.06 22.34 17.56
CA ALA A 297 6.52 21.77 16.34
C ALA A 297 7.07 20.37 16.11
N MET A 298 6.32 19.58 15.33
CA MET A 298 6.63 18.19 15.03
C MET A 298 6.38 17.89 13.55
N VAL A 299 7.25 17.08 12.97
CA VAL A 299 7.05 16.46 11.65
C VAL A 299 7.15 14.95 11.77
N GLN A 300 6.26 14.26 11.09
CA GLN A 300 6.30 12.83 10.90
C GLN A 300 6.53 12.52 9.42
N LEU A 301 7.39 11.55 9.16
CA LEU A 301 7.55 10.91 7.85
C LEU A 301 6.90 9.54 7.92
N VAL A 302 5.79 9.39 7.21
CA VAL A 302 5.13 8.11 7.00
C VAL A 302 5.73 7.47 5.77
N GLN A 303 6.23 6.26 5.92
CA GLN A 303 6.99 5.50 4.93
C GLN A 303 6.21 4.24 4.52
N PRO A 304 5.31 4.33 3.52
CA PRO A 304 4.58 3.16 3.02
C PRO A 304 5.51 2.07 2.52
N ARG A 305 5.16 0.81 2.78
CA ARG A 305 5.95 -0.37 2.41
C ARG A 305 5.20 -1.17 1.35
N TRP A 306 5.59 -1.07 0.08
CA TRP A 306 4.95 -1.77 -1.02
C TRP A 306 5.83 -2.85 -1.62
N TRP A 307 5.23 -4.00 -1.89
CA TRP A 307 5.92 -5.17 -2.39
C TRP A 307 5.21 -5.75 -3.62
N SER A 308 5.99 -6.18 -4.62
CA SER A 308 5.45 -6.87 -5.79
C SER A 308 4.84 -8.22 -5.46
N GLU A 309 5.46 -8.92 -4.50
CA GLU A 309 5.15 -10.30 -4.16
C GLU A 309 4.68 -10.43 -2.70
N PRO A 310 3.86 -11.44 -2.40
CA PRO A 310 3.36 -11.66 -1.03
C PRO A 310 4.45 -12.10 -0.06
N ILE A 311 5.54 -12.67 -0.54
CA ILE A 311 6.66 -13.19 0.27
C ILE A 311 8.00 -12.90 -0.42
N GLY A 312 9.09 -12.92 0.35
CA GLY A 312 10.46 -12.70 -0.18
C GLY A 312 10.80 -11.22 -0.38
N GLY A 313 11.92 -10.97 -1.05
CA GLY A 313 12.37 -9.61 -1.40
C GLY A 313 13.04 -8.83 -0.27
N GLN A 314 13.25 -9.44 0.92
CA GLN A 314 13.94 -8.83 2.06
C GLN A 314 15.44 -8.79 1.86
#